data_d7ecdcdc6ef31b9f9becd4e7a84d7a06
#
_entry.id   d7ecdcdc6ef31b9f9becd4e7a84d7a06
#
_cell.length_a   1.000
_cell.length_b   1.000
_cell.length_c   1.000
_cell.angle_alpha   90.00
_cell.angle_beta   90.00
_cell.angle_gamma   90.00
#
_symmetry.space_group_name_H-M   'P 1'
#
loop_
_entity.id
_entity.type
_entity.pdbx_description
1 polymer ?
#
loop_
_entity_poly.entity_id
_entity_poly.type
_entity_poly.pdbx_seq_one_letter_code
_entity_poly.pdbx_strand_id
1 'polypeptide(L)' 'MSSHFIGIDIGTGSARAGVFDEAGAMLASAKADIATWHAEGHIVEQSSNDIWRAVATTVREAVSLAGISAQSVHGIGFD' A
#
# COMPACT_ATOMS: atom_id res chain seq x y z
N MET A 1 13.81 18.81 8.82
CA MET A 1 13.39 17.89 7.76
C MET A 1 12.24 17.04 8.24
N SER A 2 11.29 16.84 7.38
CA SER A 2 10.12 16.02 7.73
C SER A 2 10.42 14.55 7.55
N SER A 3 10.01 13.75 8.51
CA SER A 3 10.06 12.31 8.43
C SER A 3 8.66 11.78 8.16
N HIS A 4 8.57 10.78 7.30
CA HIS A 4 7.30 10.18 6.94
C HIS A 4 7.37 8.67 7.10
N PHE A 5 6.21 8.07 7.32
CA PHE A 5 6.08 6.63 7.52
C PHE A 5 4.95 6.13 6.64
N ILE A 6 5.10 4.91 6.18
CA ILE A 6 4.08 4.28 5.35
C ILE A 6 3.52 3.07 6.07
N GLY A 7 2.20 3.03 6.19
CA GLY A 7 1.49 1.86 6.67
C GLY A 7 0.84 1.14 5.50
N ILE A 8 1.04 -0.17 5.43
CA ILE A 8 0.49 -1.01 4.37
C ILE A 8 -0.44 -2.04 4.99
N ASP A 9 -1.66 -2.09 4.48
CA ASP A 9 -2.67 -3.03 4.90
C ASP A 9 -3.05 -3.89 3.69
N ILE A 10 -2.87 -5.19 3.81
CA ILE A 10 -3.21 -6.13 2.76
C ILE A 10 -4.40 -6.96 3.25
N GLY A 11 -5.54 -6.73 2.60
CA GLY A 11 -6.74 -7.50 2.87
C GLY A 11 -7.04 -8.47 1.73
N THR A 12 -8.16 -9.15 1.85
CA THR A 12 -8.63 -10.02 0.80
C THR A 12 -9.02 -9.19 -0.42
N GLY A 13 -8.27 -9.34 -1.51
CA GLY A 13 -8.58 -8.69 -2.77
C GLY A 13 -8.10 -7.25 -2.90
N SER A 14 -7.40 -6.70 -1.91
CA SER A 14 -6.91 -5.32 -2.02
C SER A 14 -5.67 -5.06 -1.18
N ALA A 15 -4.92 -4.04 -1.58
CA ALA A 15 -3.84 -3.48 -0.79
C ALA A 15 -4.08 -1.99 -0.61
N ARG A 16 -3.76 -1.47 0.55
CA ARG A 16 -3.89 -0.05 0.86
C ARG A 16 -2.60 0.45 1.47
N ALA A 17 -2.17 1.64 1.07
CA ALA A 17 -1.02 2.30 1.67
C ALA A 17 -1.44 3.68 2.17
N GLY A 18 -0.99 4.03 3.37
CA GLY A 18 -1.18 5.36 3.93
C GLY A 18 0.17 6.00 4.23
N VAL A 19 0.27 7.29 4.00
CA VAL A 19 1.46 8.07 4.34
C VAL A 19 1.15 8.90 5.57
N PHE A 20 1.99 8.79 6.58
CA PHE A 20 1.81 9.46 7.87
C PHE A 20 2.99 10.37 8.15
N ASP A 21 2.74 11.48 8.83
CA ASP A 21 3.80 12.36 9.31
C ASP A 21 4.32 11.90 10.68
N GLU A 22 5.26 12.67 11.22
CA GLU A 22 5.87 12.37 12.52
C GLU A 22 4.87 12.38 13.66
N ALA A 23 3.80 13.13 13.53
CA ALA A 23 2.76 13.22 14.56
C ALA A 23 1.72 12.10 14.42
N GLY A 24 1.83 11.25 13.40
CA GLY A 24 0.88 10.19 13.17
C GLY A 24 -0.33 10.58 12.35
N ALA A 25 -0.33 11.78 11.78
CA ALA A 25 -1.44 12.23 10.94
C ALA A 25 -1.31 11.63 9.54
N MET A 26 -2.41 11.11 9.01
CA MET A 26 -2.42 10.57 7.65
C MET A 26 -2.48 11.71 6.64
N LEU A 27 -1.48 11.77 5.77
CA LEU A 27 -1.38 12.81 4.74
C LEU A 27 -2.06 12.39 3.44
N ALA A 28 -1.99 11.11 3.11
CA ALA A 28 -2.59 10.58 1.90
C ALA A 28 -2.73 9.08 2.01
N SER A 29 -3.61 8.52 1.21
CA SER A 29 -3.74 7.07 1.11
C SER A 29 -4.11 6.68 -0.32
N ALA A 30 -3.79 5.45 -0.68
CA ALA A 30 -4.14 4.88 -1.96
C ALA A 30 -4.52 3.42 -1.77
N LYS A 31 -5.35 2.92 -2.68
CA LYS A 31 -5.83 1.55 -2.65
C LYS A 31 -5.69 0.95 -4.04
N ALA A 32 -5.29 -0.30 -4.11
CA ALA A 32 -5.27 -1.06 -5.35
C ALA A 32 -5.93 -2.40 -5.14
N ASP A 33 -6.74 -2.82 -6.11
CA ASP A 33 -7.34 -4.14 -6.08
C ASP A 33 -6.30 -5.18 -6.50
N ILE A 34 -6.34 -6.32 -5.82
CA ILE A 34 -5.49 -7.46 -6.15
C ILE A 34 -6.38 -8.47 -6.85
N ALA A 35 -5.96 -8.93 -8.03
CA ALA A 35 -6.74 -9.86 -8.81
C ALA A 35 -6.94 -11.17 -8.05
N THR A 36 -8.19 -11.55 -7.86
CA THR A 36 -8.59 -12.85 -7.35
C THR A 36 -9.59 -13.43 -8.33
N TRP A 37 -9.56 -14.75 -8.50
CA TRP A 37 -10.54 -15.39 -9.34
C TRP A 37 -10.90 -16.76 -8.78
N HIS A 38 -12.06 -17.23 -9.18
CA HIS A 38 -12.60 -18.51 -8.75
C HIS A 38 -12.80 -19.38 -9.98
N ALA A 39 -12.38 -20.63 -9.90
CA ALA A 39 -12.61 -21.61 -10.95
C ALA A 39 -13.40 -22.76 -10.37
N GLU A 40 -14.61 -22.94 -10.82
CA GLU A 40 -15.48 -24.07 -10.46
C GLU A 40 -15.54 -24.37 -8.96
N GLY A 41 -15.79 -23.33 -8.16
CA GLY A 41 -15.92 -23.47 -6.72
C GLY A 41 -14.59 -23.52 -5.98
N HIS A 42 -13.48 -23.44 -6.68
CA HIS A 42 -12.17 -23.34 -6.05
C HIS A 42 -11.73 -21.89 -5.97
N ILE A 43 -11.15 -21.52 -4.84
CA ILE A 43 -10.53 -20.22 -4.68
C ILE A 43 -9.08 -20.34 -5.12
N VAL A 44 -8.71 -19.53 -6.11
CA VAL A 44 -7.32 -19.47 -6.54
C VAL A 44 -6.62 -18.40 -5.73
N GLU A 45 -5.55 -18.78 -5.06
CA GLU A 45 -4.79 -17.85 -4.26
C GLU A 45 -4.16 -16.76 -5.12
N GLN A 46 -4.06 -15.57 -4.55
CA GLN A 46 -3.40 -14.45 -5.20
C GLN A 46 -1.93 -14.76 -5.37
N SER A 47 -1.37 -14.42 -6.52
CA SER A 47 0.05 -14.62 -6.74
C SER A 47 0.83 -13.58 -5.94
N SER A 48 2.03 -13.97 -5.46
CA SER A 48 2.92 -13.04 -4.75
C SER A 48 3.27 -11.84 -5.61
N ASN A 49 3.43 -12.04 -6.92
CA ASN A 49 3.74 -10.94 -7.83
C ASN A 49 2.60 -9.93 -7.92
N ASP A 50 1.36 -10.41 -7.93
CA ASP A 50 0.20 -9.52 -7.98
C ASP A 50 0.09 -8.70 -6.69
N ILE A 51 0.34 -9.34 -5.56
CA ILE A 51 0.35 -8.64 -4.26
C ILE A 51 1.44 -7.56 -4.25
N TRP A 52 2.66 -7.90 -4.66
CA TRP A 52 3.76 -6.94 -4.68
C TRP A 52 3.52 -5.79 -5.65
N ARG A 53 2.92 -6.06 -6.81
CA ARG A 53 2.56 -4.99 -7.74
C ARG A 53 1.54 -4.04 -7.13
N ALA A 54 0.53 -4.57 -6.47
CA ALA A 54 -0.48 -3.76 -5.80
C ALA A 54 0.15 -2.91 -4.70
N VAL A 55 1.00 -3.50 -3.88
CA VAL A 55 1.72 -2.77 -2.82
C VAL A 55 2.57 -1.66 -3.41
N ALA A 56 3.39 -1.97 -4.42
CA ALA A 56 4.25 -0.97 -5.04
C ALA A 56 3.45 0.17 -5.67
N THR A 57 2.34 -0.16 -6.32
CA THR A 57 1.47 0.84 -6.94
C THR A 57 0.86 1.75 -5.88
N THR A 58 0.33 1.19 -4.80
CA THR A 58 -0.31 1.99 -3.75
C THR A 58 0.70 2.87 -3.01
N VAL A 59 1.90 2.36 -2.78
CA VAL A 59 2.96 3.15 -2.13
C VAL A 59 3.34 4.33 -3.02
N ARG A 60 3.60 4.11 -4.30
CA ARG A 60 3.95 5.19 -5.21
C ARG A 60 2.85 6.23 -5.32
N GLU A 61 1.61 5.77 -5.42
CA GLU A 61 0.47 6.66 -5.52
C GLU A 61 0.27 7.48 -4.24
N ALA A 62 0.35 6.84 -3.08
CA ALA A 62 0.21 7.53 -1.81
C ALA A 62 1.31 8.57 -1.59
N VAL A 63 2.55 8.23 -1.92
CA VAL A 63 3.68 9.16 -1.84
C VAL A 63 3.48 10.36 -2.77
N SER A 64 3.01 10.10 -4.00
CA SER A 64 2.72 11.16 -4.96
C SER A 64 1.60 12.07 -4.47
N LEU A 65 0.51 11.50 -3.96
CA LEU A 65 -0.62 12.27 -3.44
C LEU A 65 -0.24 13.09 -2.21
N ALA A 66 0.64 12.57 -1.37
CA ALA A 66 1.12 13.29 -0.20
C ALA A 66 2.08 14.43 -0.55
N GLY A 67 2.62 14.43 -1.76
CA GLY A 67 3.56 15.46 -2.20
C GLY A 67 4.90 15.41 -1.49
N ILE A 68 5.30 14.24 -1.01
CA ILE A 68 6.56 14.07 -0.27
C ILE A 68 7.62 13.42 -1.15
N SER A 69 8.88 13.56 -0.73
CA SER A 69 9.99 12.85 -1.35
C SER A 69 10.08 11.44 -0.78
N ALA A 70 10.36 10.46 -1.63
CA ALA A 70 10.59 9.09 -1.18
C ALA A 70 11.76 9.02 -0.18
N GLN A 71 12.71 9.94 -0.27
CA GLN A 71 13.83 10.00 0.65
C GLN A 71 13.43 10.40 2.06
N SER A 72 12.27 11.01 2.24
CA SER A 72 11.76 11.38 3.57
C SER A 72 11.07 10.21 4.29
N VAL A 73 10.86 9.10 3.61
CA VAL A 73 10.23 7.92 4.22
C VAL A 73 11.26 7.16 5.04
N HIS A 74 11.00 7.04 6.32
CA HIS A 74 11.93 6.44 7.28
C HIS A 74 11.48 5.07 7.78
N GLY A 75 10.27 4.68 7.48
CA GLY A 75 9.79 3.38 7.90
C GLY A 75 8.56 2.96 7.11
N ILE A 76 8.45 1.64 6.91
CA ILE A 76 7.28 1.02 6.27
C ILE A 76 6.84 -0.11 7.18
N GLY A 77 5.58 -0.07 7.60
CA GLY A 77 4.99 -1.11 8.41
C GLY A 77 3.90 -1.84 7.65
N PHE A 78 3.78 -3.13 7.90
CA PHE A 78 2.72 -3.95 7.34
C PHE A 78 1.78 -4.39 8.44
N ASP A 79 0.53 -4.39 8.10
CA ASP A 79 -0.52 -4.80 9.03
C ASP A 79 -1.28 -6.03 8.51
#